data_6cda2fa0b9964e83eadfc08f317af608
#
_entry.id   6cda2fa0b9964e83eadfc08f317af608
#
_cell.length_a   1.000
_cell.length_b   1.000
_cell.length_c   1.000
_cell.angle_alpha   90.00
_cell.angle_beta   90.00
_cell.angle_gamma   90.00
#
_symmetry.space_group_name_H-M   'P 1'
#
loop_
_entity.id
_entity.type
_entity.pdbx_description
1 polymer ?
#
loop_
_entity_poly.entity_id
_entity_poly.type
_entity_poly.pdbx_seq_one_letter_code
_entity_poly.pdbx_strand_id
1 'polypeptide(L)'
;MSVNQMQIEDVYAVLNSIHGQVTGNADMVAINTSNFVSVANTMLQQNTDAVYSALMNTITKTIFSTRPYSRQFGGLIVDNLKWGGIIRKIQFGDTDAVADEAFHNIVDGQSVDHYIVNKGDVLETRYYGSTVYQDVMTVFRDQLVNAFSGPEQLGSFIAAKANEVNNKWTQWTEDLARGLVINAIVAKREQYDGWQEHPGQVLHLISMYNDETRSSITINDIKAGASAKPFWEYVRAKIRTVQRMLASRNTYGMMQINGHNIVRHTPYSRQKVYLLAPYMDLMETSTLSEAFHNDMLQYADYEGVAYWQAIREQNNDYPLDRVRASTYVYLDIETGKYRNANIGEEVPFVDHVLGLIFDEDFTSINIKDTIVQNTPMNARGLYFNTWLSAHASYLQDFTEKCCVLLLD
;
A
#
# COMPACT_ATOMS: atom_id res chain seq x y z
N MET A 1 -5.07 20.28 0.67
CA MET A 1 -4.22 21.41 0.25
C MET A 1 -4.67 21.86 -1.12
N SER A 2 -5.02 23.15 -1.28
CA SER A 2 -5.36 23.68 -2.59
C SER A 2 -4.15 23.55 -3.51
N VAL A 3 -4.32 22.96 -4.68
CA VAL A 3 -3.34 23.02 -5.75
C VAL A 3 -3.03 24.50 -5.99
N ASN A 4 -1.82 24.94 -5.73
CA ASN A 4 -1.41 26.30 -6.06
C ASN A 4 -1.67 26.48 -7.56
N GLN A 5 -2.55 27.42 -7.90
CA GLN A 5 -2.68 27.85 -9.28
C GLN A 5 -1.28 28.28 -9.74
N MET A 6 -0.85 27.77 -10.88
CA MET A 6 0.41 28.20 -11.48
C MET A 6 0.41 29.73 -11.56
N GLN A 7 1.50 30.35 -11.13
CA GLN A 7 1.67 31.79 -11.28
C GLN A 7 1.82 32.12 -12.77
N ILE A 8 1.42 33.29 -13.17
CA ILE A 8 1.48 33.72 -14.62
C ILE A 8 2.90 33.62 -15.17
N GLU A 9 3.90 33.92 -14.36
CA GLU A 9 5.31 33.79 -14.68
C GLU A 9 5.72 32.35 -15.02
N ASP A 10 5.19 31.37 -14.24
CA ASP A 10 5.44 29.95 -14.49
C ASP A 10 4.81 29.50 -15.81
N VAL A 11 3.65 30.05 -16.16
CA VAL A 11 2.96 29.75 -17.42
C VAL A 11 3.77 30.29 -18.62
N TYR A 12 4.36 31.48 -18.49
CA TYR A 12 5.26 32.01 -19.54
C TYR A 12 6.52 31.15 -19.66
N ALA A 13 7.09 30.71 -18.55
CA ALA A 13 8.26 29.82 -18.56
C ALA A 13 7.95 28.50 -19.26
N VAL A 14 6.78 27.91 -19.00
CA VAL A 14 6.30 26.67 -19.65
C VAL A 14 6.14 26.93 -21.17
N LEU A 15 5.45 28.00 -21.58
CA LEU A 15 5.26 28.30 -22.98
C LEU A 15 6.61 28.51 -23.73
N ASN A 16 7.53 29.24 -23.12
CA ASN A 16 8.85 29.48 -23.69
C ASN A 16 9.68 28.20 -23.80
N SER A 17 9.57 27.30 -22.80
CA SER A 17 10.20 25.99 -22.85
C SER A 17 9.64 25.14 -23.99
N ILE A 18 8.32 25.14 -24.19
CA ILE A 18 7.66 24.42 -25.27
C ILE A 18 8.08 25.02 -26.63
N HIS A 19 8.12 26.35 -26.73
CA HIS A 19 8.55 27.05 -27.94
C HIS A 19 9.98 26.67 -28.32
N GLY A 20 10.92 26.69 -27.38
CA GLY A 20 12.29 26.27 -27.60
C GLY A 20 12.45 24.83 -28.08
N GLN A 21 11.63 23.91 -27.53
CA GLN A 21 11.63 22.50 -27.92
C GLN A 21 11.03 22.26 -29.31
N VAL A 22 10.03 23.06 -29.72
CA VAL A 22 9.33 22.89 -30.99
C VAL A 22 10.04 23.57 -32.15
N THR A 23 10.52 24.78 -31.92
CA THR A 23 11.10 25.61 -33.00
C THR A 23 12.62 25.55 -33.09
N GLY A 24 13.28 25.12 -32.02
CA GLY A 24 14.74 25.16 -31.90
C GLY A 24 15.32 26.58 -31.83
N ASN A 25 14.48 27.60 -31.79
CA ASN A 25 14.86 29.02 -31.80
C ASN A 25 14.37 29.69 -30.51
N ALA A 26 15.25 30.45 -29.86
CA ALA A 26 14.93 31.17 -28.63
C ALA A 26 14.51 32.64 -28.88
N ASP A 27 14.33 33.04 -30.15
CA ASP A 27 14.17 34.45 -30.52
C ASP A 27 12.80 35.05 -30.19
N MET A 28 11.75 34.21 -30.01
CA MET A 28 10.43 34.69 -29.60
C MET A 28 10.16 34.24 -28.19
N VAL A 29 10.13 35.15 -27.24
CA VAL A 29 9.87 34.88 -25.83
C VAL A 29 8.54 35.52 -25.40
N ALA A 30 7.65 34.77 -24.82
CA ALA A 30 6.44 35.28 -24.20
C ALA A 30 6.81 35.90 -22.83
N ILE A 31 6.68 37.21 -22.71
CA ILE A 31 6.96 37.95 -21.47
C ILE A 31 5.75 38.73 -20.96
N ASN A 32 4.68 38.80 -21.73
CA ASN A 32 3.45 39.48 -21.37
C ASN A 32 2.25 38.86 -22.12
N THR A 33 1.04 39.22 -21.72
CA THR A 33 -0.20 38.71 -22.30
C THR A 33 -0.36 39.09 -23.78
N SER A 34 0.21 40.20 -24.22
CA SER A 34 0.05 40.69 -25.61
C SER A 34 0.83 39.84 -26.62
N ASN A 35 2.00 39.33 -26.26
CA ASN A 35 2.79 38.49 -27.17
C ASN A 35 2.59 36.98 -26.94
N PHE A 36 1.92 36.56 -25.83
CA PHE A 36 1.63 35.18 -25.52
C PHE A 36 0.86 34.49 -26.65
N VAL A 37 -0.26 35.06 -27.08
CA VAL A 37 -1.12 34.49 -28.13
C VAL A 37 -0.38 34.44 -29.49
N SER A 38 0.46 35.41 -29.77
CA SER A 38 1.26 35.43 -31.01
C SER A 38 2.28 34.29 -31.04
N VAL A 39 3.02 34.10 -29.95
CA VAL A 39 3.99 33.00 -29.79
C VAL A 39 3.27 31.66 -29.89
N ALA A 40 2.14 31.51 -29.17
CA ALA A 40 1.34 30.27 -29.17
C ALA A 40 0.81 29.92 -30.58
N ASN A 41 0.25 30.90 -31.30
CA ASN A 41 -0.24 30.69 -32.66
C ASN A 41 0.89 30.31 -33.63
N THR A 42 2.06 30.89 -33.50
CA THR A 42 3.22 30.55 -34.35
C THR A 42 3.63 29.10 -34.13
N MET A 43 3.69 28.64 -32.89
CA MET A 43 3.99 27.25 -32.57
C MET A 43 2.96 26.28 -33.13
N LEU A 44 1.67 26.56 -32.91
CA LEU A 44 0.57 25.70 -33.36
C LEU A 44 0.50 25.60 -34.89
N GLN A 45 0.84 26.67 -35.62
CA GLN A 45 0.89 26.66 -37.06
C GLN A 45 2.10 25.89 -37.61
N GLN A 46 3.23 25.89 -36.90
CA GLN A 46 4.43 25.15 -37.32
C GLN A 46 4.31 23.66 -37.14
N ASN A 47 3.95 23.21 -35.93
CA ASN A 47 3.85 21.78 -35.63
C ASN A 47 3.00 21.52 -34.37
N THR A 48 1.72 21.26 -34.60
CA THR A 48 0.75 20.99 -33.53
C THR A 48 1.09 19.70 -32.74
N ASP A 49 1.64 18.67 -33.41
CA ASP A 49 2.00 17.39 -32.75
C ASP A 49 3.17 17.57 -31.79
N ALA A 50 4.18 18.35 -32.20
CA ALA A 50 5.34 18.66 -31.36
C ALA A 50 4.93 19.51 -30.14
N VAL A 51 4.05 20.51 -30.35
CA VAL A 51 3.51 21.34 -29.26
C VAL A 51 2.75 20.47 -28.25
N TYR A 52 1.87 19.57 -28.71
CA TYR A 52 1.14 18.65 -27.86
C TYR A 52 2.10 17.76 -27.08
N SER A 53 3.07 17.12 -27.74
CA SER A 53 4.02 16.23 -27.09
C SER A 53 4.86 16.95 -26.03
N ALA A 54 5.33 18.15 -26.31
CA ALA A 54 6.09 18.99 -25.38
C ALA A 54 5.23 19.39 -24.17
N LEU A 55 3.97 19.80 -24.41
CA LEU A 55 3.02 20.14 -23.35
C LEU A 55 2.73 18.93 -22.44
N MET A 56 2.45 17.77 -23.02
CA MET A 56 2.17 16.55 -22.28
C MET A 56 3.37 16.07 -21.47
N ASN A 57 4.58 16.16 -22.02
CA ASN A 57 5.81 15.86 -21.27
C ASN A 57 6.00 16.80 -20.07
N THR A 58 5.66 18.08 -20.23
CA THR A 58 5.73 19.06 -19.13
C THR A 58 4.69 18.75 -18.06
N ILE A 59 3.45 18.48 -18.44
CA ILE A 59 2.38 18.07 -17.51
C ILE A 59 2.80 16.82 -16.76
N THR A 60 3.30 15.81 -17.46
CA THR A 60 3.69 14.53 -16.86
C THR A 60 4.84 14.67 -15.87
N LYS A 61 5.85 15.47 -16.21
CA LYS A 61 6.97 15.76 -15.28
C LYS A 61 6.46 16.46 -14.01
N THR A 62 5.52 17.39 -14.17
CA THR A 62 4.93 18.09 -13.02
C THR A 62 4.14 17.16 -12.13
N ILE A 63 3.37 16.21 -12.68
CA ILE A 63 2.61 15.21 -11.94
C ILE A 63 3.52 14.32 -11.11
N PHE A 64 4.61 13.84 -11.66
CA PHE A 64 5.53 12.93 -10.96
C PHE A 64 6.44 13.63 -9.95
N SER A 65 6.69 14.92 -10.09
CA SER A 65 7.49 15.72 -9.15
C SER A 65 6.71 16.18 -7.93
N THR A 66 5.41 16.40 -8.07
CA THR A 66 4.52 16.83 -6.98
C THR A 66 3.55 15.70 -6.63
N ARG A 67 3.77 15.00 -5.52
CA ARG A 67 2.82 14.01 -4.98
C ARG A 67 2.02 14.66 -3.85
N PRO A 68 0.90 15.36 -4.11
CA PRO A 68 0.21 16.14 -3.09
C PRO A 68 -0.82 15.36 -2.28
N TYR A 69 -1.03 14.05 -2.53
CA TYR A 69 -2.09 13.28 -1.89
C TYR A 69 -1.56 12.38 -0.77
N SER A 70 -2.15 12.50 0.43
CA SER A 70 -1.93 11.54 1.51
C SER A 70 -2.85 10.34 1.31
N ARG A 71 -2.28 9.21 0.96
CA ARG A 71 -2.99 7.94 0.75
C ARG A 71 -3.22 7.24 2.08
N GLN A 72 -4.34 6.56 2.25
CA GLN A 72 -4.60 5.74 3.45
C GLN A 72 -3.62 4.56 3.59
N PHE A 73 -3.09 4.06 2.47
CA PHE A 73 -2.12 2.97 2.43
C PHE A 73 -0.76 3.42 1.88
N GLY A 74 -0.41 4.70 2.08
CA GLY A 74 0.83 5.27 1.55
C GLY A 74 2.10 4.59 2.05
N GLY A 75 2.08 4.09 3.28
CA GLY A 75 3.18 3.37 3.89
C GLY A 75 3.52 2.01 3.24
N LEU A 76 2.67 1.48 2.35
CA LEU A 76 2.93 0.24 1.61
C LEU A 76 3.68 0.46 0.30
N ILE A 77 3.86 1.70 -0.13
CA ILE A 77 4.51 2.01 -1.40
C ILE A 77 5.99 2.28 -1.17
N VAL A 78 6.82 1.47 -1.78
CA VAL A 78 8.28 1.54 -1.67
C VAL A 78 8.87 1.92 -3.03
N ASP A 79 9.58 3.04 -3.09
CA ASP A 79 10.21 3.54 -4.33
C ASP A 79 11.63 2.99 -4.58
N ASN A 80 12.08 2.01 -3.80
CA ASN A 80 13.50 1.64 -3.70
C ASN A 80 14.04 0.70 -4.80
N LEU A 81 13.18 0.13 -5.65
CA LEU A 81 13.60 -0.92 -6.59
C LEU A 81 13.52 -0.47 -8.05
N LYS A 82 14.31 0.52 -8.41
CA LYS A 82 14.39 1.00 -9.81
C LYS A 82 15.03 -0.01 -10.78
N TRP A 83 15.82 -0.96 -10.27
CA TRP A 83 16.58 -1.90 -11.07
C TRP A 83 16.33 -3.34 -10.61
N GLY A 84 15.99 -4.22 -11.54
CA GLY A 84 15.84 -5.66 -11.30
C GLY A 84 14.41 -6.16 -11.34
N GLY A 85 14.22 -7.33 -11.95
CA GLY A 85 12.90 -8.00 -12.05
C GLY A 85 12.61 -8.98 -10.93
N ILE A 86 13.56 -9.21 -10.00
CA ILE A 86 13.47 -10.24 -8.97
C ILE A 86 13.88 -9.65 -7.62
N ILE A 87 13.02 -9.77 -6.64
CA ILE A 87 13.33 -9.50 -5.23
C ILE A 87 13.76 -10.82 -4.61
N ARG A 88 14.97 -10.86 -4.05
CA ARG A 88 15.47 -12.02 -3.32
C ARG A 88 15.46 -11.74 -1.83
N LYS A 89 14.88 -12.64 -1.05
CA LYS A 89 14.92 -12.63 0.40
C LYS A 89 15.64 -13.87 0.87
N ILE A 90 16.72 -13.70 1.58
CA ILE A 90 17.51 -14.78 2.15
C ILE A 90 17.32 -14.75 3.66
N GLN A 91 16.95 -15.89 4.21
CA GLN A 91 16.68 -16.07 5.62
C GLN A 91 17.53 -17.23 6.13
N PHE A 92 18.11 -17.04 7.30
CA PHE A 92 18.87 -18.07 7.97
C PHE A 92 18.02 -18.71 9.05
N GLY A 93 18.00 -20.04 9.10
CA GLY A 93 17.37 -20.79 10.16
C GLY A 93 18.09 -20.56 11.49
N ASP A 94 17.31 -20.50 12.56
CA ASP A 94 17.86 -20.39 13.91
C ASP A 94 18.30 -21.76 14.42
N THR A 95 19.49 -21.81 14.95
CA THR A 95 19.98 -22.94 15.75
C THR A 95 20.00 -22.52 17.22
N ASP A 96 19.40 -23.32 18.07
CA ASP A 96 19.45 -23.09 19.51
C ASP A 96 20.88 -23.29 20.02
N ALA A 97 21.28 -22.45 20.96
CA ALA A 97 22.53 -22.67 21.69
C ALA A 97 22.30 -23.87 22.63
N VAL A 98 23.12 -24.88 22.46
CA VAL A 98 23.09 -26.09 23.29
C VAL A 98 24.21 -26.02 24.33
N ALA A 99 23.93 -26.46 25.55
CA ALA A 99 24.96 -26.58 26.57
C ALA A 99 26.01 -27.60 26.10
N ASP A 100 27.27 -27.24 26.22
CA ASP A 100 28.38 -28.14 25.87
C ASP A 100 28.54 -29.21 26.96
N GLU A 101 27.81 -30.31 26.82
CA GLU A 101 27.94 -31.47 27.73
C GLU A 101 29.37 -32.08 27.67
N ALA A 102 30.04 -31.98 26.54
CA ALA A 102 31.38 -32.52 26.39
C ALA A 102 32.37 -31.79 27.31
N PHE A 103 32.25 -30.48 27.49
CA PHE A 103 33.09 -29.71 28.40
C PHE A 103 33.02 -30.20 29.84
N HIS A 104 31.86 -30.60 30.31
CA HIS A 104 31.63 -31.07 31.69
C HIS A 104 31.92 -32.55 31.88
N ASN A 105 31.85 -33.35 30.81
CA ASN A 105 31.93 -34.80 30.87
C ASN A 105 33.18 -35.38 30.19
N ILE A 106 34.17 -34.56 29.79
CA ILE A 106 35.45 -35.07 29.26
C ILE A 106 36.24 -35.80 30.33
N VAL A 107 36.53 -37.07 30.06
CA VAL A 107 37.38 -37.91 30.91
C VAL A 107 38.75 -38.09 30.21
N ASP A 108 39.77 -38.31 31.06
CA ASP A 108 41.14 -38.55 30.58
C ASP A 108 41.22 -39.63 29.49
N GLY A 109 41.84 -39.33 28.38
CA GLY A 109 41.91 -40.21 27.21
C GLY A 109 40.77 -40.09 26.18
N GLN A 110 39.75 -39.23 26.41
CA GLN A 110 38.71 -38.91 25.45
C GLN A 110 39.03 -37.60 24.71
N SER A 111 38.65 -37.54 23.45
CA SER A 111 38.73 -36.33 22.66
C SER A 111 37.34 -36.00 22.07
N VAL A 112 37.05 -34.73 21.89
CA VAL A 112 35.84 -34.24 21.21
C VAL A 112 36.23 -33.87 19.79
N ASP A 113 35.40 -34.29 18.83
CA ASP A 113 35.60 -33.95 17.43
C ASP A 113 35.20 -32.46 17.19
N HIS A 114 36.20 -31.63 16.86
CA HIS A 114 36.00 -30.23 16.53
C HIS A 114 35.94 -29.94 15.03
N TYR A 115 35.90 -30.96 14.20
CA TYR A 115 35.73 -30.83 12.75
C TYR A 115 34.33 -31.09 12.28
N ILE A 116 33.36 -31.23 13.19
CA ILE A 116 31.94 -31.38 12.85
C ILE A 116 31.45 -30.12 12.15
N VAL A 117 30.92 -30.26 10.94
CA VAL A 117 30.35 -29.16 10.16
C VAL A 117 28.88 -29.00 10.46
N ASN A 118 28.52 -27.95 11.16
CA ASN A 118 27.16 -27.56 11.40
C ASN A 118 26.71 -26.58 10.31
N LYS A 119 25.84 -27.02 9.41
CA LYS A 119 25.24 -26.16 8.40
C LYS A 119 23.95 -25.59 8.94
N GLY A 120 23.86 -24.26 9.00
CA GLY A 120 22.57 -23.60 9.24
C GLY A 120 21.66 -23.73 8.03
N ASP A 121 20.38 -23.83 8.29
CA ASP A 121 19.35 -23.82 7.25
C ASP A 121 19.27 -22.44 6.59
N VAL A 122 19.16 -22.42 5.27
CA VAL A 122 19.01 -21.18 4.49
C VAL A 122 17.75 -21.30 3.65
N LEU A 123 16.81 -20.40 3.87
CA LEU A 123 15.61 -20.25 3.05
C LEU A 123 15.78 -19.05 2.11
N GLU A 124 15.71 -19.30 0.81
CA GLU A 124 15.69 -18.25 -0.20
C GLU A 124 14.28 -18.15 -0.80
N THR A 125 13.65 -17.00 -0.64
CA THR A 125 12.38 -16.67 -1.28
C THR A 125 12.65 -15.69 -2.43
N ARG A 126 12.11 -16.00 -3.61
CA ARG A 126 12.24 -15.16 -4.80
C ARG A 126 10.87 -14.69 -5.24
N TYR A 127 10.70 -13.37 -5.28
CA TYR A 127 9.52 -12.72 -5.81
C TYR A 127 9.83 -12.15 -7.17
N TYR A 128 9.08 -12.55 -8.17
CA TYR A 128 9.28 -12.13 -9.55
C TYR A 128 7.95 -11.81 -10.22
N GLY A 129 8.02 -11.00 -11.23
CA GLY A 129 6.87 -10.54 -11.98
C GLY A 129 6.62 -9.05 -11.79
N SER A 130 6.12 -8.45 -12.82
CA SER A 130 5.60 -7.09 -12.81
C SER A 130 4.42 -7.04 -13.73
N THR A 131 3.40 -6.30 -13.34
CA THR A 131 2.23 -6.04 -14.18
C THR A 131 2.36 -4.63 -14.74
N VAL A 132 2.09 -4.48 -16.02
CA VAL A 132 2.04 -3.16 -16.66
C VAL A 132 0.61 -2.66 -16.58
N TYR A 133 0.44 -1.52 -15.95
CA TYR A 133 -0.82 -0.81 -15.90
C TYR A 133 -0.74 0.38 -16.84
N GLN A 134 -1.81 0.61 -17.57
CA GLN A 134 -1.85 1.64 -18.59
C GLN A 134 -3.12 2.49 -18.43
N ASP A 135 -2.95 3.80 -18.46
CA ASP A 135 -4.05 4.76 -18.56
C ASP A 135 -3.88 5.58 -19.83
N VAL A 136 -4.99 6.01 -20.41
CA VAL A 136 -5.01 6.83 -21.62
C VAL A 136 -5.70 8.15 -21.35
N MET A 137 -5.05 9.23 -21.75
CA MET A 137 -5.63 10.55 -21.74
C MET A 137 -5.80 11.05 -23.18
N THR A 138 -7.02 11.42 -23.51
CA THR A 138 -7.36 11.97 -24.84
C THR A 138 -7.57 13.48 -24.73
N VAL A 139 -6.96 14.23 -25.65
CA VAL A 139 -7.13 15.69 -25.76
C VAL A 139 -7.52 16.01 -27.20
N PHE A 140 -8.63 16.72 -27.37
CA PHE A 140 -9.06 17.19 -28.69
C PHE A 140 -8.30 18.43 -29.10
N ARG A 141 -8.07 18.57 -30.42
CA ARG A 141 -7.36 19.71 -31.00
C ARG A 141 -7.95 21.07 -30.58
N ASP A 142 -9.28 21.17 -30.55
CA ASP A 142 -9.96 22.40 -30.16
C ASP A 142 -9.72 22.77 -28.71
N GLN A 143 -9.65 21.78 -27.81
CA GLN A 143 -9.27 22.02 -26.42
C GLN A 143 -7.84 22.56 -26.30
N LEU A 144 -6.91 22.01 -27.10
CA LEU A 144 -5.53 22.49 -27.15
C LEU A 144 -5.47 23.92 -27.63
N VAL A 145 -6.13 24.24 -28.76
CA VAL A 145 -6.17 25.59 -29.31
C VAL A 145 -6.77 26.58 -28.32
N ASN A 146 -7.86 26.22 -27.68
CA ASN A 146 -8.50 27.06 -26.67
C ASN A 146 -7.62 27.29 -25.43
N ALA A 147 -6.84 26.29 -25.04
CA ALA A 147 -5.88 26.41 -23.91
C ALA A 147 -4.79 27.51 -24.24
N PHE A 148 -4.39 27.65 -25.49
CA PHE A 148 -3.42 28.65 -25.90
C PHE A 148 -4.04 30.04 -26.21
N SER A 149 -5.32 30.24 -25.91
CA SER A 149 -5.96 31.56 -26.13
C SER A 149 -5.54 32.63 -25.11
N GLY A 150 -4.91 32.22 -24.00
CA GLY A 150 -4.37 33.12 -23.00
C GLY A 150 -3.56 32.39 -21.92
N PRO A 151 -2.72 33.06 -21.13
CA PRO A 151 -1.91 32.43 -20.09
C PRO A 151 -2.75 31.83 -18.99
N GLU A 152 -3.85 32.45 -18.58
CA GLU A 152 -4.76 31.93 -17.58
C GLU A 152 -5.44 30.63 -18.03
N GLN A 153 -5.86 30.54 -19.29
CA GLN A 153 -6.47 29.38 -19.89
C GLN A 153 -5.48 28.23 -19.98
N LEU A 154 -4.23 28.50 -20.38
CA LEU A 154 -3.19 27.47 -20.43
C LEU A 154 -2.86 26.95 -19.03
N GLY A 155 -2.70 27.84 -18.04
CA GLY A 155 -2.46 27.47 -16.66
C GLY A 155 -3.59 26.60 -16.08
N SER A 156 -4.84 26.98 -16.33
CA SER A 156 -6.03 26.21 -15.90
C SER A 156 -6.12 24.85 -16.59
N PHE A 157 -5.80 24.77 -17.88
CA PHE A 157 -5.78 23.53 -18.64
C PHE A 157 -4.71 22.56 -18.12
N ILE A 158 -3.48 23.03 -17.90
CA ILE A 158 -2.39 22.24 -17.35
C ILE A 158 -2.77 21.72 -15.97
N ALA A 159 -3.27 22.60 -15.07
CA ALA A 159 -3.66 22.22 -13.72
C ALA A 159 -4.81 21.19 -13.72
N ALA A 160 -5.82 21.36 -14.57
CA ALA A 160 -6.93 20.42 -14.68
C ALA A 160 -6.46 19.04 -15.17
N LYS A 161 -5.61 18.98 -16.18
CA LYS A 161 -5.07 17.72 -16.70
C LYS A 161 -4.10 17.05 -15.72
N ALA A 162 -3.26 17.82 -15.05
CA ALA A 162 -2.39 17.32 -14.00
C ALA A 162 -3.20 16.69 -12.85
N ASN A 163 -4.27 17.35 -12.40
CA ASN A 163 -5.16 16.82 -11.36
C ASN A 163 -5.89 15.55 -11.79
N GLU A 164 -6.40 15.52 -13.04
CA GLU A 164 -7.07 14.33 -13.57
C GLU A 164 -6.15 13.09 -13.50
N VAL A 165 -4.93 13.21 -14.01
CA VAL A 165 -3.98 12.10 -14.02
C VAL A 165 -3.53 11.74 -12.61
N ASN A 166 -3.21 12.73 -11.78
CA ASN A 166 -2.80 12.49 -10.41
C ASN A 166 -3.88 11.76 -9.60
N ASN A 167 -5.13 12.17 -9.73
CA ASN A 167 -6.25 11.51 -9.03
C ASN A 167 -6.42 10.06 -9.48
N LYS A 168 -6.34 9.79 -10.79
CA LYS A 168 -6.43 8.42 -11.32
C LYS A 168 -5.30 7.52 -10.80
N TRP A 169 -4.05 8.00 -10.85
CA TRP A 169 -2.90 7.25 -10.37
C TRP A 169 -2.94 7.02 -8.86
N THR A 170 -3.38 8.02 -8.12
CA THR A 170 -3.53 7.91 -6.67
C THR A 170 -4.58 6.87 -6.31
N GLN A 171 -5.75 6.95 -6.94
CA GLN A 171 -6.81 5.97 -6.72
C GLN A 171 -6.36 4.56 -7.11
N TRP A 172 -5.71 4.40 -8.26
CA TRP A 172 -5.20 3.12 -8.71
C TRP A 172 -4.19 2.50 -7.74
N THR A 173 -3.23 3.28 -7.25
CA THR A 173 -2.23 2.79 -6.28
C THR A 173 -2.86 2.47 -4.92
N GLU A 174 -3.89 3.21 -4.51
CA GLU A 174 -4.65 2.92 -3.30
C GLU A 174 -5.47 1.63 -3.46
N ASP A 175 -6.11 1.43 -4.62
CA ASP A 175 -6.87 0.21 -4.91
C ASP A 175 -5.97 -1.03 -4.91
N LEU A 176 -4.74 -0.94 -5.43
CA LEU A 176 -3.74 -2.02 -5.34
C LEU A 176 -3.34 -2.32 -3.90
N ALA A 177 -3.03 -1.30 -3.11
CA ALA A 177 -2.64 -1.46 -1.71
C ALA A 177 -3.78 -2.07 -0.89
N ARG A 178 -4.99 -1.59 -1.12
CA ARG A 178 -6.21 -2.14 -0.52
C ARG A 178 -6.42 -3.61 -0.91
N GLY A 179 -6.21 -3.95 -2.18
CA GLY A 179 -6.29 -5.34 -2.66
C GLY A 179 -5.31 -6.27 -1.95
N LEU A 180 -4.08 -5.84 -1.66
CA LEU A 180 -3.11 -6.62 -0.89
C LEU A 180 -3.53 -6.79 0.57
N VAL A 181 -4.05 -5.74 1.20
CA VAL A 181 -4.57 -5.83 2.58
C VAL A 181 -5.76 -6.78 2.64
N ILE A 182 -6.70 -6.68 1.71
CA ILE A 182 -7.84 -7.62 1.59
C ILE A 182 -7.36 -9.05 1.43
N ASN A 183 -6.39 -9.28 0.54
CA ASN A 183 -5.82 -10.62 0.36
C ASN A 183 -5.19 -11.16 1.66
N ALA A 184 -4.48 -10.32 2.41
CA ALA A 184 -3.91 -10.70 3.70
C ALA A 184 -4.99 -11.14 4.69
N ILE A 185 -6.06 -10.35 4.85
CA ILE A 185 -7.17 -10.63 5.77
C ILE A 185 -7.83 -11.97 5.40
N VAL A 186 -8.21 -12.13 4.13
CA VAL A 186 -8.91 -13.34 3.67
C VAL A 186 -8.02 -14.57 3.76
N ALA A 187 -6.76 -14.49 3.31
CA ALA A 187 -5.84 -15.61 3.39
C ALA A 187 -5.55 -16.03 4.84
N LYS A 188 -5.37 -15.07 5.75
CA LYS A 188 -5.18 -15.36 7.18
C LYS A 188 -6.41 -16.03 7.79
N ARG A 189 -7.61 -15.53 7.50
CA ARG A 189 -8.86 -16.09 8.00
C ARG A 189 -9.13 -17.49 7.46
N GLU A 190 -8.96 -17.73 6.16
CA GLU A 190 -9.32 -18.97 5.51
C GLU A 190 -8.29 -20.11 5.70
N GLN A 191 -7.01 -19.78 5.79
CA GLN A 191 -5.94 -20.77 5.80
C GLN A 191 -5.30 -20.98 7.16
N TYR A 192 -5.30 -19.97 8.04
CA TYR A 192 -4.45 -19.97 9.22
C TYR A 192 -5.20 -19.69 10.52
N ASP A 193 -6.53 -19.59 10.46
CA ASP A 193 -7.35 -19.39 11.64
C ASP A 193 -7.40 -20.68 12.48
N GLY A 194 -7.35 -20.53 13.81
CA GLY A 194 -7.41 -21.64 14.75
C GLY A 194 -6.15 -22.52 14.82
N TRP A 195 -5.08 -22.17 14.14
CA TRP A 195 -3.83 -22.94 14.16
C TRP A 195 -3.08 -22.82 15.48
N GLN A 196 -3.04 -23.89 16.25
CA GLN A 196 -2.36 -23.93 17.55
C GLN A 196 -0.83 -23.86 17.41
N GLU A 197 -0.27 -24.41 16.33
CA GLU A 197 1.18 -24.39 16.07
C GLU A 197 1.69 -23.00 15.68
N HIS A 198 0.80 -22.14 15.17
CA HIS A 198 1.10 -20.79 14.70
C HIS A 198 0.14 -19.77 15.33
N PRO A 199 0.24 -19.51 16.63
CA PRO A 199 -0.67 -18.61 17.34
C PRO A 199 -0.52 -17.16 16.83
N GLY A 200 -1.61 -16.39 16.95
CA GLY A 200 -1.58 -14.97 16.65
C GLY A 200 -1.75 -14.63 15.16
N GLN A 201 -2.28 -15.55 14.35
CA GLN A 201 -2.62 -15.27 12.94
C GLN A 201 -3.91 -14.47 12.85
N VAL A 202 -4.93 -14.90 13.57
CA VAL A 202 -6.25 -14.27 13.66
C VAL A 202 -6.66 -14.21 15.13
N LEU A 203 -7.22 -13.10 15.58
CA LEU A 203 -7.75 -12.91 16.92
C LEU A 203 -9.22 -12.52 16.85
N HIS A 204 -10.07 -13.33 17.51
CA HIS A 204 -11.51 -13.14 17.69
C HIS A 204 -11.76 -12.40 18.99
N LEU A 205 -11.80 -11.07 18.94
CA LEU A 205 -11.72 -10.22 20.13
C LEU A 205 -12.96 -10.30 21.02
N ILE A 206 -14.17 -10.44 20.45
CA ILE A 206 -15.40 -10.60 21.24
C ILE A 206 -15.42 -11.98 21.89
N SER A 207 -15.10 -13.04 21.15
CA SER A 207 -15.02 -14.39 21.67
C SER A 207 -13.99 -14.47 22.82
N MET A 208 -12.79 -13.94 22.63
CA MET A 208 -11.76 -13.89 23.68
C MET A 208 -12.19 -13.08 24.91
N TYR A 209 -12.87 -11.94 24.72
CA TYR A 209 -13.40 -11.16 25.82
C TYR A 209 -14.46 -11.92 26.61
N ASN A 210 -15.39 -12.56 25.90
CA ASN A 210 -16.44 -13.36 26.51
C ASN A 210 -15.88 -14.53 27.35
N ASP A 211 -14.86 -15.23 26.83
CA ASP A 211 -14.19 -16.33 27.51
C ASP A 211 -13.45 -15.85 28.77
N GLU A 212 -12.71 -14.74 28.68
CA GLU A 212 -11.93 -14.20 29.80
C GLU A 212 -12.81 -13.60 30.92
N THR A 213 -13.92 -12.92 30.53
CA THR A 213 -14.80 -12.23 31.50
C THR A 213 -16.05 -13.04 31.88
N ARG A 214 -16.28 -14.19 31.22
CA ARG A 214 -17.50 -14.98 31.33
C ARG A 214 -18.75 -14.16 30.98
N SER A 215 -18.64 -13.28 30.02
CA SER A 215 -19.74 -12.50 29.48
C SER A 215 -20.26 -13.08 28.16
N SER A 216 -21.31 -12.49 27.61
CA SER A 216 -21.93 -12.92 26.35
C SER A 216 -22.27 -11.70 25.49
N ILE A 217 -21.31 -10.77 25.34
CA ILE A 217 -21.52 -9.59 24.52
C ILE A 217 -21.47 -9.95 23.03
N THR A 218 -22.19 -9.14 22.25
CA THR A 218 -22.29 -9.25 20.80
C THR A 218 -21.76 -7.98 20.12
N ILE A 219 -21.62 -7.99 18.80
CA ILE A 219 -21.19 -6.83 18.00
C ILE A 219 -22.09 -5.59 18.22
N ASN A 220 -23.34 -5.77 18.59
CA ASN A 220 -24.25 -4.63 18.86
C ASN A 220 -23.96 -3.99 20.23
N ASP A 221 -23.56 -4.79 21.20
CA ASP A 221 -23.28 -4.33 22.57
C ASP A 221 -22.02 -3.48 22.66
N ILE A 222 -21.08 -3.68 21.70
CA ILE A 222 -19.83 -2.90 21.63
C ILE A 222 -19.99 -1.53 20.96
N LYS A 223 -21.08 -1.34 20.20
CA LYS A 223 -21.38 -0.06 19.53
C LYS A 223 -21.97 0.97 20.47
N ALA A 224 -22.75 0.55 21.43
CA ALA A 224 -23.37 1.41 22.44
C ALA A 224 -23.77 0.59 23.67
N GLY A 225 -23.71 1.20 24.84
CA GLY A 225 -24.18 0.58 26.10
C GLY A 225 -23.08 0.46 27.16
N ALA A 226 -23.45 -0.14 28.27
CA ALA A 226 -22.56 -0.27 29.43
C ALA A 226 -21.36 -1.19 29.19
N SER A 227 -21.48 -2.13 28.26
CA SER A 227 -20.42 -3.10 27.91
C SER A 227 -19.39 -2.54 26.92
N ALA A 228 -19.71 -1.45 26.24
CA ALA A 228 -18.82 -0.88 25.20
C ALA A 228 -17.48 -0.42 25.79
N LYS A 229 -17.52 0.36 26.89
CA LYS A 229 -16.29 0.90 27.51
C LYS A 229 -15.32 -0.20 27.94
N PRO A 230 -15.70 -1.17 28.79
CA PRO A 230 -14.78 -2.22 29.23
C PRO A 230 -14.28 -3.10 28.09
N PHE A 231 -15.10 -3.31 27.05
CA PHE A 231 -14.66 -4.04 25.87
C PHE A 231 -13.57 -3.28 25.09
N TRP A 232 -13.75 -1.99 24.82
CA TRP A 232 -12.77 -1.23 24.10
C TRP A 232 -11.45 -1.00 24.88
N GLU A 233 -11.51 -0.92 26.21
CA GLU A 233 -10.32 -0.95 27.08
C GLU A 233 -9.57 -2.29 26.93
N TYR A 234 -10.29 -3.40 26.90
CA TYR A 234 -9.73 -4.71 26.65
C TYR A 234 -9.08 -4.81 25.26
N VAL A 235 -9.75 -4.36 24.21
CA VAL A 235 -9.22 -4.36 22.83
C VAL A 235 -7.91 -3.58 22.77
N ARG A 236 -7.84 -2.40 23.39
CA ARG A 236 -6.59 -1.61 23.48
C ARG A 236 -5.46 -2.37 24.18
N ALA A 237 -5.78 -3.03 25.29
CA ALA A 237 -4.80 -3.86 26.00
C ALA A 237 -4.31 -5.02 25.12
N LYS A 238 -5.21 -5.66 24.37
CA LYS A 238 -4.85 -6.76 23.44
C LYS A 238 -3.99 -6.27 22.28
N ILE A 239 -4.33 -5.15 21.62
CA ILE A 239 -3.49 -4.56 20.57
C ILE A 239 -2.07 -4.34 21.08
N ARG A 240 -1.89 -3.77 22.28
CA ARG A 240 -0.57 -3.58 22.88
C ARG A 240 0.14 -4.90 23.18
N THR A 241 -0.60 -5.88 23.63
CA THR A 241 -0.04 -7.22 23.86
C THR A 241 0.44 -7.84 22.56
N VAL A 242 -0.36 -7.77 21.50
CA VAL A 242 0.04 -8.22 20.15
C VAL A 242 1.31 -7.49 19.68
N GLN A 243 1.36 -6.17 19.80
CA GLN A 243 2.55 -5.40 19.43
C GLN A 243 3.80 -5.83 20.18
N ARG A 244 3.70 -6.11 21.48
CA ARG A 244 4.79 -6.65 22.31
C ARG A 244 5.19 -8.05 21.88
N MET A 245 4.22 -8.90 21.58
CA MET A 245 4.47 -10.27 21.09
C MET A 245 5.15 -10.24 19.72
N LEU A 246 4.76 -9.33 18.83
CA LEU A 246 5.43 -9.15 17.54
C LEU A 246 6.86 -8.59 17.73
N ALA A 247 7.08 -7.67 18.68
CA ALA A 247 8.39 -7.11 18.98
C ALA A 247 9.34 -8.12 19.63
N SER A 248 8.82 -9.16 20.25
CA SER A 248 9.60 -10.23 20.87
C SER A 248 10.01 -11.26 19.83
N ARG A 249 11.19 -11.86 20.02
CA ARG A 249 11.66 -12.96 19.17
C ARG A 249 10.91 -14.25 19.53
N ASN A 250 9.87 -14.55 18.75
CA ASN A 250 9.00 -15.71 18.91
C ASN A 250 8.29 -16.05 17.59
N THR A 251 7.53 -17.12 17.58
CA THR A 251 6.75 -17.61 16.42
C THR A 251 5.35 -16.98 16.28
N TYR A 252 4.97 -16.07 17.19
CA TYR A 252 3.67 -15.43 17.18
C TYR A 252 3.44 -14.60 15.92
N GLY A 253 2.34 -14.83 15.21
CA GLY A 253 1.98 -14.17 13.96
C GLY A 253 2.81 -14.55 12.74
N MET A 254 3.76 -15.48 12.90
CA MET A 254 4.62 -15.99 11.82
C MET A 254 4.10 -17.32 11.28
N MET A 255 4.67 -17.73 10.16
CA MET A 255 4.50 -19.05 9.57
C MET A 255 5.84 -19.74 9.40
N GLN A 256 5.89 -21.03 9.72
CA GLN A 256 7.03 -21.88 9.43
C GLN A 256 6.84 -22.54 8.07
N ILE A 257 7.94 -22.73 7.34
CA ILE A 257 7.92 -23.37 6.02
C ILE A 257 8.80 -24.61 6.08
N ASN A 258 8.27 -25.75 5.67
CA ASN A 258 9.01 -27.01 5.56
C ASN A 258 9.76 -27.41 6.85
N GLY A 259 9.19 -27.10 8.02
CA GLY A 259 9.83 -27.41 9.30
C GLY A 259 11.04 -26.57 9.67
N HIS A 260 11.36 -25.55 8.87
CA HIS A 260 12.44 -24.62 9.21
C HIS A 260 11.99 -23.63 10.28
N ASN A 261 12.66 -23.66 11.43
CA ASN A 261 12.45 -22.71 12.53
C ASN A 261 13.17 -21.40 12.20
N ILE A 262 12.42 -20.42 11.71
CA ILE A 262 12.91 -19.06 11.53
C ILE A 262 12.17 -18.18 12.53
N VAL A 263 12.83 -17.84 13.63
CA VAL A 263 12.23 -17.02 14.68
C VAL A 263 12.61 -15.56 14.45
N ARG A 264 11.61 -14.68 14.38
CA ARG A 264 11.82 -13.26 14.09
C ARG A 264 11.20 -12.36 15.14
N HIS A 265 11.61 -11.10 15.09
CA HIS A 265 11.00 -10.03 15.84
C HIS A 265 10.77 -8.83 14.92
N THR A 266 9.67 -8.11 15.15
CA THR A 266 9.33 -6.88 14.44
C THR A 266 9.44 -5.73 15.42
N PRO A 267 10.51 -4.91 15.37
CA PRO A 267 10.63 -3.71 16.21
C PRO A 267 9.42 -2.79 16.05
N TYR A 268 9.05 -2.04 17.08
CA TYR A 268 7.90 -1.14 17.04
C TYR A 268 7.93 -0.15 15.86
N SER A 269 9.12 0.33 15.49
CA SER A 269 9.31 1.24 14.36
C SER A 269 9.00 0.63 12.99
N ARG A 270 8.95 -0.71 12.90
CA ARG A 270 8.64 -1.45 11.68
C ARG A 270 7.24 -2.05 11.69
N GLN A 271 6.52 -1.92 12.80
CA GLN A 271 5.14 -2.37 12.88
C GLN A 271 4.22 -1.37 12.19
N LYS A 272 3.39 -1.85 11.30
CA LYS A 272 2.29 -1.10 10.68
C LYS A 272 0.98 -1.59 11.26
N VAL A 273 0.13 -0.66 11.66
CA VAL A 273 -1.18 -0.94 12.25
C VAL A 273 -2.24 -0.21 11.44
N TYR A 274 -3.11 -0.97 10.80
CA TYR A 274 -4.28 -0.44 10.10
C TYR A 274 -5.54 -0.84 10.86
N LEU A 275 -6.33 0.14 11.28
CA LEU A 275 -7.58 -0.06 12.00
C LEU A 275 -8.73 0.59 11.25
N LEU A 276 -9.92 0.03 11.34
CA LEU A 276 -11.11 0.63 10.76
C LEU A 276 -11.49 1.89 11.56
N ALA A 277 -11.52 3.04 10.90
CA ALA A 277 -11.72 4.34 11.52
C ALA A 277 -12.99 4.42 12.38
N PRO A 278 -14.19 3.95 11.97
CA PRO A 278 -15.38 3.95 12.82
C PRO A 278 -15.21 3.22 14.15
N TYR A 279 -14.46 2.12 14.18
CA TYR A 279 -14.18 1.38 15.42
C TYR A 279 -13.07 2.05 16.23
N MET A 280 -12.12 2.68 15.57
CA MET A 280 -11.09 3.48 16.23
C MET A 280 -11.71 4.67 16.96
N ASP A 281 -12.65 5.37 16.33
CA ASP A 281 -13.42 6.47 16.94
C ASP A 281 -14.22 5.99 18.18
N LEU A 282 -14.84 4.81 18.10
CA LEU A 282 -15.53 4.20 19.24
C LEU A 282 -14.56 3.86 20.38
N MET A 283 -13.41 3.34 20.06
CA MET A 283 -12.35 3.02 21.02
C MET A 283 -11.82 4.29 21.71
N GLU A 284 -11.64 5.37 20.97
CA GLU A 284 -11.20 6.66 21.50
C GLU A 284 -12.26 7.31 22.39
N THR A 285 -13.49 7.44 21.90
CA THR A 285 -14.58 8.09 22.64
C THR A 285 -14.97 7.38 23.92
N SER A 286 -14.93 6.04 23.93
CA SER A 286 -15.24 5.26 25.12
C SER A 286 -14.20 5.37 26.23
N THR A 287 -12.94 5.67 25.88
CA THR A 287 -11.80 5.73 26.81
C THR A 287 -11.43 7.13 27.24
N LEU A 288 -11.82 8.17 26.50
CA LEU A 288 -11.48 9.57 26.78
C LEU A 288 -12.19 10.18 28.02
N SER A 289 -13.17 9.50 28.59
CA SER A 289 -13.98 10.11 29.68
C SER A 289 -13.24 10.26 31.02
N GLU A 290 -12.03 9.75 31.20
CA GLU A 290 -11.36 9.73 32.52
C GLU A 290 -9.93 10.26 32.62
N ALA A 291 -9.21 10.56 31.57
CA ALA A 291 -7.84 11.10 31.74
C ALA A 291 -7.26 11.77 30.49
N PHE A 292 -6.62 12.89 30.70
CA PHE A 292 -5.75 13.67 29.84
C PHE A 292 -4.55 12.90 29.25
N HIS A 293 -4.68 11.70 28.75
CA HIS A 293 -3.54 10.92 28.27
C HIS A 293 -3.71 10.58 26.79
N ASN A 294 -3.25 11.48 25.97
CA ASN A 294 -3.13 11.36 24.53
C ASN A 294 -2.04 10.35 24.07
N ASP A 295 -1.38 9.67 25.01
CA ASP A 295 -0.15 8.92 24.74
C ASP A 295 -0.35 7.40 24.60
N MET A 296 -1.54 6.93 24.33
CA MET A 296 -1.84 5.53 24.56
C MET A 296 -1.68 4.56 23.38
N LEU A 297 -1.47 5.03 22.15
CA LEU A 297 -1.14 4.18 20.98
C LEU A 297 0.27 4.45 20.42
N GLN A 298 1.16 5.03 21.21
CA GLN A 298 2.46 5.55 20.76
C GLN A 298 3.54 4.52 20.38
N TYR A 299 3.24 3.22 20.34
CA TYR A 299 4.29 2.21 20.09
C TYR A 299 4.51 1.86 18.62
N ALA A 300 3.58 2.22 17.73
CA ALA A 300 3.72 2.01 16.30
C ALA A 300 2.91 3.04 15.51
N ASP A 301 3.29 3.29 14.26
CA ASP A 301 2.50 4.07 13.33
C ASP A 301 1.18 3.35 13.06
N TYR A 302 0.05 3.97 13.40
CA TYR A 302 -1.27 3.46 13.07
C TYR A 302 -2.00 4.41 12.12
N GLU A 303 -2.77 3.81 11.23
CA GLU A 303 -3.56 4.53 10.25
C GLU A 303 -5.03 4.09 10.34
N GLY A 304 -5.93 5.07 10.39
CA GLY A 304 -7.36 4.84 10.34
C GLY A 304 -7.83 4.66 8.90
N VAL A 305 -8.42 3.51 8.59
CA VAL A 305 -8.97 3.18 7.28
C VAL A 305 -10.48 3.40 7.30
N ALA A 306 -11.00 4.21 6.37
CA ALA A 306 -12.42 4.55 6.36
C ALA A 306 -13.31 3.34 6.01
N TYR A 307 -12.82 2.43 5.16
CA TYR A 307 -13.50 1.21 4.75
C TYR A 307 -12.47 0.22 4.17
N TRP A 308 -12.73 -1.08 4.34
CA TRP A 308 -11.82 -2.11 3.79
C TRP A 308 -12.01 -2.31 2.29
N GLN A 309 -13.24 -2.35 1.82
CA GLN A 309 -13.56 -2.59 0.42
C GLN A 309 -14.41 -1.45 -0.15
N ALA A 310 -14.03 -0.94 -1.33
CA ALA A 310 -14.80 0.11 -2.00
C ALA A 310 -16.20 -0.41 -2.36
N ILE A 311 -17.21 0.36 -1.94
CA ILE A 311 -18.61 0.05 -2.24
C ILE A 311 -18.88 0.49 -3.67
N ARG A 312 -18.98 -0.46 -4.60
CA ARG A 312 -19.42 -0.20 -5.98
C ARG A 312 -20.88 -0.58 -6.23
N GLU A 313 -21.53 -1.22 -5.26
CA GLU A 313 -22.91 -1.65 -5.37
C GLU A 313 -23.87 -0.57 -4.84
N GLN A 314 -25.01 -0.42 -5.50
CA GLN A 314 -25.99 0.65 -5.26
C GLN A 314 -26.76 0.52 -3.93
N ASN A 315 -26.46 -0.47 -3.10
CA ASN A 315 -27.10 -0.68 -1.82
C ASN A 315 -26.25 -0.05 -0.71
N ASN A 316 -26.80 0.95 -0.05
CA ASN A 316 -26.20 1.68 1.08
C ASN A 316 -25.94 0.82 2.34
N ASP A 317 -26.26 -0.46 2.33
CA ASP A 317 -26.21 -1.35 3.49
C ASP A 317 -24.95 -2.25 3.52
N TYR A 318 -23.95 -2.00 2.67
CA TYR A 318 -22.71 -2.78 2.72
C TYR A 318 -21.90 -2.37 3.96
N PRO A 319 -21.65 -3.28 4.91
CA PRO A 319 -20.90 -2.93 6.11
C PRO A 319 -19.45 -2.56 5.77
N LEU A 320 -18.97 -1.47 6.34
CA LEU A 320 -17.61 -0.95 6.12
C LEU A 320 -16.53 -1.90 6.64
N ASP A 321 -16.89 -2.76 7.59
CA ASP A 321 -16.06 -3.74 8.27
C ASP A 321 -16.01 -5.12 7.59
N ARG A 322 -16.67 -5.26 6.45
CA ARG A 322 -16.73 -6.50 5.68
C ARG A 322 -15.70 -6.51 4.55
N VAL A 323 -15.10 -7.67 4.35
CA VAL A 323 -14.17 -7.96 3.26
C VAL A 323 -14.67 -9.15 2.46
N ARG A 324 -14.63 -9.02 1.14
CA ARG A 324 -15.01 -10.08 0.19
C ARG A 324 -13.93 -10.28 -0.86
N ALA A 325 -13.53 -11.52 -1.10
CA ALA A 325 -12.62 -11.87 -2.17
C ALA A 325 -13.10 -13.12 -2.91
N SER A 326 -13.10 -13.09 -4.24
CA SER A 326 -13.40 -14.27 -5.08
C SER A 326 -12.19 -15.20 -5.23
N THR A 327 -11.01 -14.64 -5.14
CA THR A 327 -9.74 -15.34 -5.21
C THR A 327 -8.77 -14.72 -4.23
N TYR A 328 -7.95 -15.54 -3.59
CA TYR A 328 -6.87 -15.05 -2.73
C TYR A 328 -5.60 -15.86 -2.95
N VAL A 329 -4.47 -15.25 -2.64
CA VAL A 329 -3.15 -15.86 -2.70
C VAL A 329 -2.70 -16.17 -1.29
N TYR A 330 -2.24 -17.40 -1.05
CA TYR A 330 -1.72 -17.83 0.24
C TYR A 330 -0.42 -18.62 0.08
N LEU A 331 0.32 -18.74 1.16
CA LEU A 331 1.52 -19.56 1.22
C LEU A 331 1.16 -20.96 1.72
N ASP A 332 1.35 -21.96 0.85
CA ASP A 332 1.19 -23.36 1.23
C ASP A 332 2.44 -23.78 2.04
N ILE A 333 2.21 -24.14 3.29
CA ILE A 333 3.26 -24.43 4.26
C ILE A 333 4.02 -25.72 3.94
N GLU A 334 3.30 -26.73 3.48
CA GLU A 334 3.90 -28.03 3.16
C GLU A 334 4.83 -27.94 1.96
N THR A 335 4.47 -27.16 0.96
CA THR A 335 5.24 -27.04 -0.27
C THR A 335 6.14 -25.80 -0.30
N GLY A 336 5.94 -24.83 0.61
CA GLY A 336 6.64 -23.53 0.60
C GLY A 336 6.35 -22.68 -0.63
N LYS A 337 5.23 -22.93 -1.34
CA LYS A 337 4.88 -22.22 -2.58
C LYS A 337 3.63 -21.38 -2.40
N TYR A 338 3.62 -20.23 -3.06
CA TYR A 338 2.41 -19.43 -3.18
C TYR A 338 1.41 -20.09 -4.12
N ARG A 339 0.16 -20.19 -3.68
CA ARG A 339 -0.95 -20.76 -4.44
C ARG A 339 -2.11 -19.78 -4.48
N ASN A 340 -2.88 -19.87 -5.57
CA ASN A 340 -4.17 -19.19 -5.71
C ASN A 340 -5.27 -20.15 -5.26
N ALA A 341 -6.11 -19.72 -4.36
CA ALA A 341 -7.36 -20.39 -4.05
C ALA A 341 -8.49 -19.68 -4.80
N ASN A 342 -9.24 -20.47 -5.58
CA ASN A 342 -10.52 -20.04 -6.13
C ASN A 342 -11.59 -20.51 -5.15
N ILE A 343 -12.32 -19.58 -4.61
CA ILE A 343 -13.45 -19.86 -3.78
C ILE A 343 -14.63 -19.94 -4.73
N GLY A 344 -15.28 -21.08 -4.81
CA GLY A 344 -16.37 -21.37 -5.75
C GLY A 344 -17.44 -20.28 -5.86
N GLU A 345 -18.66 -20.61 -6.26
CA GLU A 345 -19.74 -19.63 -6.48
C GLU A 345 -20.13 -18.84 -5.21
N GLU A 346 -19.86 -19.36 -4.01
CA GLU A 346 -19.99 -18.67 -2.74
C GLU A 346 -18.66 -17.98 -2.38
N VAL A 347 -18.63 -16.69 -2.56
CA VAL A 347 -17.47 -15.87 -2.19
C VAL A 347 -17.46 -15.71 -0.67
N PRO A 348 -16.41 -16.16 0.07
CA PRO A 348 -16.38 -15.99 1.50
C PRO A 348 -16.34 -14.50 1.84
N PHE A 349 -17.12 -14.19 2.85
CA PHE A 349 -17.06 -12.92 3.52
C PHE A 349 -16.27 -13.08 4.80
N VAL A 350 -15.42 -12.13 5.07
CA VAL A 350 -14.87 -11.91 6.39
C VAL A 350 -15.56 -10.70 6.97
N ASP A 351 -16.40 -10.92 7.95
CA ASP A 351 -17.16 -9.88 8.62
C ASP A 351 -16.40 -9.35 9.84
N HIS A 352 -16.77 -8.15 10.26
CA HIS A 352 -16.33 -7.55 11.51
C HIS A 352 -14.81 -7.40 11.65
N VAL A 353 -14.16 -7.02 10.55
CA VAL A 353 -12.72 -6.79 10.52
C VAL A 353 -12.40 -5.47 11.23
N LEU A 354 -11.78 -5.55 12.40
CA LEU A 354 -11.25 -4.38 13.10
C LEU A 354 -9.99 -3.85 12.42
N GLY A 355 -9.06 -4.75 12.09
CA GLY A 355 -7.80 -4.33 11.51
C GLY A 355 -6.75 -5.40 11.39
N LEU A 356 -5.53 -4.98 11.11
CA LEU A 356 -4.36 -5.85 11.08
C LEU A 356 -3.11 -5.12 11.59
N ILE A 357 -2.21 -5.91 12.18
CA ILE A 357 -0.90 -5.47 12.67
C ILE A 357 0.15 -6.35 11.99
N PHE A 358 1.10 -5.75 11.28
CA PHE A 358 2.08 -6.51 10.50
C PHE A 358 3.44 -5.83 10.42
N ASP A 359 4.45 -6.58 10.00
CA ASP A 359 5.78 -6.07 9.68
C ASP A 359 5.76 -5.32 8.34
N GLU A 360 6.50 -4.22 8.22
CA GLU A 360 6.57 -3.44 6.97
C GLU A 360 7.02 -4.27 5.76
N ASP A 361 7.80 -5.35 5.98
CA ASP A 361 8.21 -6.27 4.91
C ASP A 361 7.14 -7.32 4.56
N PHE A 362 6.04 -7.38 5.30
CA PHE A 362 4.94 -8.32 5.02
C PHE A 362 4.26 -8.01 3.69
N THR A 363 4.02 -6.75 3.39
CA THR A 363 3.40 -6.35 2.13
C THR A 363 3.95 -5.01 1.64
N SER A 364 4.27 -4.94 0.37
CA SER A 364 4.76 -3.73 -0.27
C SER A 364 4.43 -3.67 -1.75
N ILE A 365 4.29 -2.45 -2.27
CA ILE A 365 4.11 -2.15 -3.68
C ILE A 365 5.32 -1.37 -4.15
N ASN A 366 5.91 -1.81 -5.24
CA ASN A 366 6.97 -1.10 -5.91
C ASN A 366 6.53 -0.68 -7.32
N ILE A 367 6.57 0.63 -7.58
CA ILE A 367 6.33 1.20 -8.90
C ILE A 367 7.69 1.50 -9.51
N LYS A 368 8.10 0.70 -10.50
CA LYS A 368 9.45 0.74 -11.07
C LYS A 368 9.64 1.91 -12.01
N ASP A 369 8.84 1.95 -13.06
CA ASP A 369 8.95 2.91 -14.14
C ASP A 369 7.58 3.42 -14.55
N THR A 370 7.55 4.69 -14.92
CA THR A 370 6.43 5.30 -15.61
C THR A 370 6.89 5.76 -16.97
N ILE A 371 6.24 5.24 -18.01
CA ILE A 371 6.53 5.56 -19.41
C ILE A 371 5.38 6.37 -19.94
N VAL A 372 5.70 7.51 -20.56
CA VAL A 372 4.73 8.37 -21.22
C VAL A 372 4.98 8.34 -22.71
N GLN A 373 3.95 8.00 -23.47
CA GLN A 373 4.01 7.96 -24.93
C GLN A 373 2.85 8.76 -25.50
N ASN A 374 3.17 9.69 -26.39
CA ASN A 374 2.21 10.52 -27.10
C ASN A 374 2.02 9.97 -28.52
N THR A 375 0.77 9.97 -28.99
CA THR A 375 0.47 9.65 -30.39
C THR A 375 0.42 10.92 -31.23
N PRO A 376 0.72 10.85 -32.54
CA PRO A 376 0.39 11.90 -33.48
C PRO A 376 -1.13 12.15 -33.50
N MET A 377 -1.53 13.34 -34.00
CA MET A 377 -2.95 13.65 -34.12
C MET A 377 -3.67 12.66 -35.04
N ASN A 378 -4.77 12.13 -34.57
CA ASN A 378 -5.66 11.36 -35.42
C ASN A 378 -6.36 12.30 -36.40
N ALA A 379 -6.06 12.16 -37.68
CA ALA A 379 -6.55 13.08 -38.73
C ALA A 379 -8.07 13.07 -38.88
N ARG A 380 -8.73 11.94 -38.59
CA ARG A 380 -10.19 11.80 -38.70
C ARG A 380 -10.93 12.31 -37.49
N GLY A 381 -10.37 12.10 -36.31
CA GLY A 381 -11.02 12.43 -35.04
C GLY A 381 -10.52 13.73 -34.41
N LEU A 382 -9.47 14.35 -34.96
CA LEU A 382 -8.83 15.60 -34.48
C LEU A 382 -8.50 15.52 -32.97
N TYR A 383 -7.95 14.38 -32.49
CA TYR A 383 -7.56 14.18 -31.12
C TYR A 383 -6.15 13.59 -31.00
N PHE A 384 -5.55 13.76 -29.83
CA PHE A 384 -4.29 13.20 -29.42
C PHE A 384 -4.52 12.23 -28.25
N ASN A 385 -3.75 11.16 -28.20
CA ASN A 385 -3.72 10.26 -27.05
C ASN A 385 -2.35 10.30 -26.39
N THR A 386 -2.34 10.42 -25.07
CA THR A 386 -1.17 10.20 -24.23
C THR A 386 -1.39 8.92 -23.45
N TRP A 387 -0.49 7.97 -23.62
CA TRP A 387 -0.48 6.71 -22.89
C TRP A 387 0.48 6.79 -21.71
N LEU A 388 -0.04 6.56 -20.53
CA LEU A 388 0.70 6.53 -19.28
C LEU A 388 0.80 5.08 -18.85
N SER A 389 1.99 4.51 -18.86
CA SER A 389 2.22 3.12 -18.47
C SER A 389 3.07 3.07 -17.22
N ALA A 390 2.68 2.27 -16.23
CA ALA A 390 3.46 2.03 -15.02
C ALA A 390 3.70 0.54 -14.84
N HIS A 391 4.95 0.19 -14.55
CA HIS A 391 5.34 -1.15 -14.13
C HIS A 391 5.25 -1.24 -12.63
N ALA A 392 4.25 -1.96 -12.11
CA ALA A 392 4.12 -2.25 -10.69
C ALA A 392 4.46 -3.69 -10.40
N SER A 393 5.21 -3.91 -9.35
CA SER A 393 5.37 -5.21 -8.71
C SER A 393 4.91 -5.11 -7.27
N TYR A 394 4.28 -6.16 -6.78
CA TYR A 394 3.80 -6.24 -5.41
C TYR A 394 4.34 -7.49 -4.75
N LEU A 395 4.65 -7.32 -3.48
CA LEU A 395 5.17 -8.37 -2.62
C LEU A 395 4.20 -8.58 -1.48
N GLN A 396 3.90 -9.83 -1.18
CA GLN A 396 3.22 -10.22 0.04
C GLN A 396 3.92 -11.44 0.62
N ASP A 397 4.57 -11.27 1.76
CA ASP A 397 5.39 -12.29 2.39
C ASP A 397 4.76 -12.82 3.66
N PHE A 398 4.04 -13.93 3.53
CA PHE A 398 3.39 -14.59 4.67
C PHE A 398 4.37 -15.18 5.69
N THR A 399 5.68 -15.19 5.39
CA THR A 399 6.69 -15.61 6.38
C THR A 399 7.00 -14.52 7.40
N GLU A 400 6.58 -13.26 7.12
CA GLU A 400 6.69 -12.16 8.08
C GLU A 400 5.50 -12.13 9.04
N LYS A 401 5.73 -11.45 10.16
CA LYS A 401 4.72 -11.33 11.22
C LYS A 401 3.51 -10.50 10.75
N CYS A 402 2.33 -11.08 10.86
CA CYS A 402 1.07 -10.42 10.59
C CYS A 402 -0.04 -11.04 11.44
N CYS A 403 -0.82 -10.21 12.10
CA CYS A 403 -1.96 -10.58 12.92
C CYS A 403 -3.21 -9.83 12.45
N VAL A 404 -4.30 -10.55 12.18
CA VAL A 404 -5.60 -10.00 11.83
C VAL A 404 -6.47 -9.93 13.08
N LEU A 405 -7.20 -8.84 13.25
CA LEU A 405 -8.08 -8.57 14.39
C LEU A 405 -9.53 -8.56 13.90
N LEU A 406 -10.34 -9.48 14.43
CA LEU A 406 -11.76 -9.60 14.13
C LEU A 406 -12.60 -9.30 15.39
N LEU A 407 -13.80 -8.77 15.18
CA LEU A 407 -14.79 -8.47 16.21
C LEU A 407 -15.94 -9.51 16.15
N ASP A 408 -15.59 -10.80 16.24
CA ASP A 408 -16.54 -11.91 16.24
C ASP A 408 -16.30 -12.89 17.38
#